data_fd6b2c8179e3c88efd32acce6cb3064d
#
_entry.id   fd6b2c8179e3c88efd32acce6cb3064d
#
_cell.length_a   1.000
_cell.length_b   1.000
_cell.length_c   1.000
_cell.angle_alpha   90.00
_cell.angle_beta   90.00
_cell.angle_gamma   90.00
#
_symmetry.space_group_name_H-M   'P 1'
#
loop_
_entity.id
_entity.type
_entity.pdbx_description
1 polymer ?
#
loop_
_entity_poly.entity_id
_entity_poly.type
_entity_poly.pdbx_seq_one_letter_code
_entity_poly.pdbx_strand_id
1 'polypeptide(L)'
;MENKPYDFICEFSKNSHLLDGFVYRFVKDTDLICFFNALEKLYTKDKMTLEELFFEGEKRGKMLSYVSEYFYLCQRHAPGLGFCHLFARPDKGGAMKRMNMFLRWMVRKGPVDLGLWDFIKPCELLIPLDVHVGKVSRSLGLLDRKANDFKSVLELTQKLKEFDPKDPIKYDFALFGAGVNSD
;
A
#
# COMPACT_ATOMS: atom_id res chain seq x y z
N MET A 1 -5.40 6.11 -21.74
CA MET A 1 -3.95 5.79 -21.50
C MET A 1 -3.29 5.07 -22.69
N GLU A 2 -4.03 4.64 -23.69
CA GLU A 2 -3.57 4.05 -24.97
C GLU A 2 -2.36 3.09 -24.84
N ASN A 3 -2.35 2.24 -23.81
CA ASN A 3 -1.25 1.34 -23.46
C ASN A 3 0.10 2.00 -23.10
N LYS A 4 0.09 3.30 -22.77
CA LYS A 4 1.28 4.06 -22.32
C LYS A 4 1.03 4.72 -20.97
N PRO A 5 0.91 3.94 -19.88
CA PRO A 5 0.57 4.50 -18.58
C PRO A 5 1.66 5.43 -18.02
N TYR A 6 2.92 5.16 -18.30
CA TYR A 6 4.04 6.01 -17.87
C TYR A 6 3.98 7.39 -18.54
N ASP A 7 3.83 7.44 -19.88
CA ASP A 7 3.73 8.71 -20.63
C ASP A 7 2.52 9.50 -20.14
N PHE A 8 1.38 8.83 -19.92
CA PHE A 8 0.17 9.46 -19.38
C PHE A 8 0.44 10.11 -18.00
N ILE A 9 1.16 9.45 -17.12
CA ILE A 9 1.49 9.99 -15.80
C ILE A 9 2.47 11.16 -15.92
N CYS A 10 3.47 11.07 -16.78
CA CYS A 10 4.45 12.15 -16.98
C CYS A 10 3.82 13.44 -17.56
N GLU A 11 2.65 13.33 -18.17
CA GLU A 11 1.88 14.46 -18.74
C GLU A 11 0.52 14.65 -18.05
N PHE A 12 0.35 14.12 -16.84
CA PHE A 12 -0.95 14.06 -16.18
C PHE A 12 -1.58 15.43 -15.96
N SER A 13 -0.79 16.46 -15.64
CA SER A 13 -1.28 17.83 -15.45
C SER A 13 -2.06 18.40 -16.65
N LYS A 14 -1.76 17.93 -17.87
CA LYS A 14 -2.49 18.28 -19.09
C LYS A 14 -3.80 17.50 -19.25
N ASN A 15 -3.92 16.36 -18.58
CA ASN A 15 -4.98 15.37 -18.75
C ASN A 15 -5.87 15.21 -17.52
N SER A 16 -5.69 16.03 -16.48
CA SER A 16 -6.39 15.90 -15.21
C SER A 16 -7.92 15.98 -15.34
N HIS A 17 -8.42 16.73 -16.33
CA HIS A 17 -9.85 16.85 -16.66
C HIS A 17 -10.52 15.51 -16.98
N LEU A 18 -9.76 14.48 -17.39
CA LEU A 18 -10.29 13.13 -17.64
C LEU A 18 -10.84 12.46 -16.38
N LEU A 19 -10.51 12.98 -15.20
CA LEU A 19 -11.02 12.49 -13.91
C LEU A 19 -12.18 13.32 -13.37
N ASP A 20 -12.60 14.40 -14.04
CA ASP A 20 -13.65 15.28 -13.56
C ASP A 20 -14.95 14.51 -13.26
N GLY A 21 -15.45 14.67 -12.04
CA GLY A 21 -16.64 14.00 -11.56
C GLY A 21 -16.46 12.52 -11.18
N PHE A 22 -15.21 11.99 -11.21
CA PHE A 22 -14.96 10.61 -10.77
C PHE A 22 -15.26 10.43 -9.29
N VAL A 23 -16.06 9.41 -8.97
CA VAL A 23 -16.35 8.98 -7.59
C VAL A 23 -16.34 7.45 -7.52
N TYR A 24 -15.55 6.89 -6.62
CA TYR A 24 -15.58 5.47 -6.29
C TYR A 24 -15.43 5.27 -4.78
N ARG A 25 -16.51 4.88 -4.10
CA ARG A 25 -16.59 4.77 -2.63
C ARG A 25 -16.22 6.11 -1.97
N PHE A 26 -15.10 6.17 -1.26
CA PHE A 26 -14.60 7.37 -0.58
C PHE A 26 -13.63 8.19 -1.45
N VAL A 27 -13.19 7.65 -2.58
CA VAL A 27 -12.20 8.28 -3.46
C VAL A 27 -12.92 9.14 -4.47
N LYS A 28 -12.54 10.41 -4.52
CA LYS A 28 -13.06 11.39 -5.48
C LYS A 28 -12.00 11.72 -6.53
N ASP A 29 -12.42 12.40 -7.58
CA ASP A 29 -11.56 12.99 -8.59
C ASP A 29 -10.37 13.76 -7.99
N THR A 30 -10.65 14.64 -7.02
CA THR A 30 -9.63 15.43 -6.32
C THR A 30 -8.57 14.58 -5.64
N ASP A 31 -8.95 13.43 -5.06
CA ASP A 31 -8.02 12.51 -4.42
C ASP A 31 -7.08 11.85 -5.46
N LEU A 32 -7.64 11.42 -6.61
CA LEU A 32 -6.86 10.83 -7.69
C LEU A 32 -5.99 11.86 -8.41
N ILE A 33 -6.50 13.08 -8.61
CA ILE A 33 -5.72 14.18 -9.19
C ILE A 33 -4.51 14.47 -8.31
N CYS A 34 -4.67 14.53 -6.99
CA CYS A 34 -3.56 14.70 -6.06
C CYS A 34 -2.54 13.55 -6.17
N PHE A 35 -3.01 12.30 -6.24
CA PHE A 35 -2.17 11.13 -6.39
C PHE A 35 -1.36 11.15 -7.69
N PHE A 36 -2.02 11.38 -8.83
CA PHE A 36 -1.34 11.39 -10.13
C PHE A 36 -0.41 12.59 -10.30
N ASN A 37 -0.74 13.76 -9.76
CA ASN A 37 0.17 14.91 -9.73
C ASN A 37 1.43 14.61 -8.89
N ALA A 38 1.32 13.85 -7.80
CA ALA A 38 2.47 13.42 -7.01
C ALA A 38 3.36 12.45 -7.80
N LEU A 39 2.76 11.52 -8.56
CA LEU A 39 3.51 10.63 -9.46
C LEU A 39 4.16 11.40 -10.62
N GLU A 40 3.45 12.34 -11.25
CA GLU A 40 4.04 13.20 -12.28
C GLU A 40 5.26 13.94 -11.74
N LYS A 41 5.12 14.55 -10.55
CA LYS A 41 6.24 15.21 -9.89
C LYS A 41 7.41 14.26 -9.64
N LEU A 42 7.13 13.06 -9.11
CA LEU A 42 8.15 12.05 -8.82
C LEU A 42 8.97 11.73 -10.08
N TYR A 43 8.29 11.42 -11.18
CA TYR A 43 8.96 10.98 -12.40
C TYR A 43 9.60 12.12 -13.21
N THR A 44 8.99 13.31 -13.23
CA THR A 44 9.44 14.40 -14.12
C THR A 44 10.36 15.42 -13.44
N LYS A 45 10.05 15.81 -12.19
CA LYS A 45 10.80 16.83 -11.45
C LYS A 45 11.86 16.21 -10.56
N ASP A 46 11.47 15.24 -9.74
CA ASP A 46 12.37 14.57 -8.82
C ASP A 46 13.24 13.53 -9.52
N LYS A 47 12.85 13.12 -10.76
CA LYS A 47 13.52 12.13 -11.61
C LYS A 47 13.79 10.83 -10.87
N MET A 48 12.81 10.37 -10.11
CA MET A 48 12.88 9.22 -9.23
C MET A 48 11.77 8.23 -9.61
N THR A 49 12.05 6.94 -9.55
CA THR A 49 11.05 5.88 -9.68
C THR A 49 10.34 5.62 -8.35
N LEU A 50 9.21 4.90 -8.39
CA LEU A 50 8.57 4.43 -7.14
C LEU A 50 9.49 3.51 -6.35
N GLU A 51 10.25 2.64 -7.01
CA GLU A 51 11.22 1.75 -6.36
C GLU A 51 12.25 2.55 -5.57
N GLU A 52 12.85 3.57 -6.20
CA GLU A 52 13.83 4.44 -5.54
C GLU A 52 13.22 5.21 -4.35
N LEU A 53 11.96 5.65 -4.47
CA LEU A 53 11.26 6.31 -3.35
C LEU A 53 11.11 5.36 -2.14
N PHE A 54 10.71 4.12 -2.38
CA PHE A 54 10.61 3.11 -1.33
C PHE A 54 11.98 2.74 -0.75
N PHE A 55 12.98 2.58 -1.61
CA PHE A 55 14.36 2.28 -1.20
C PHE A 55 14.97 3.39 -0.33
N GLU A 56 14.74 4.65 -0.67
CA GLU A 56 15.17 5.78 0.17
C GLU A 56 14.48 5.78 1.55
N GLY A 57 13.22 5.38 1.59
CA GLY A 57 12.49 5.19 2.86
C GLY A 57 13.05 4.03 3.68
N GLU A 58 13.44 2.94 3.03
CA GLU A 58 14.05 1.77 3.67
C GLU A 58 15.40 2.11 4.29
N LYS A 59 16.29 2.77 3.56
CA LYS A 59 17.57 3.26 4.09
C LYS A 59 17.42 4.12 5.36
N ARG A 60 16.29 4.79 5.51
CA ARG A 60 15.97 5.64 6.68
C ARG A 60 15.31 4.86 7.82
N GLY A 61 15.05 3.54 7.65
CA GLY A 61 14.35 2.70 8.60
C GLY A 61 12.88 3.09 8.82
N LYS A 62 12.25 3.79 7.85
CA LYS A 62 10.86 4.27 7.94
C LYS A 62 10.13 4.27 6.60
N MET A 63 10.32 3.22 5.81
CA MET A 63 9.83 3.11 4.43
C MET A 63 8.37 3.55 4.25
N LEU A 64 7.43 2.93 4.96
CA LEU A 64 6.00 3.21 4.80
C LEU A 64 5.64 4.66 5.17
N SER A 65 6.21 5.19 6.24
CA SER A 65 6.00 6.58 6.66
C SER A 65 6.59 7.55 5.66
N TYR A 66 7.80 7.28 5.17
CA TYR A 66 8.50 8.13 4.21
C TYR A 66 7.73 8.26 2.89
N VAL A 67 7.27 7.13 2.35
CA VAL A 67 6.46 7.12 1.12
C VAL A 67 5.12 7.84 1.34
N SER A 68 4.41 7.55 2.43
CA SER A 68 3.17 8.25 2.75
C SER A 68 3.39 9.76 2.85
N GLU A 69 4.43 10.20 3.55
CA GLU A 69 4.77 11.61 3.73
C GLU A 69 5.06 12.29 2.39
N TYR A 70 5.79 11.63 1.48
CA TYR A 70 6.02 12.15 0.14
C TYR A 70 4.71 12.50 -0.57
N PHE A 71 3.74 11.57 -0.60
CA PHE A 71 2.45 11.80 -1.24
C PHE A 71 1.63 12.86 -0.52
N TYR A 72 1.69 12.96 0.81
CA TYR A 72 1.02 14.04 1.56
C TYR A 72 1.63 15.41 1.30
N LEU A 73 2.95 15.55 1.19
CA LEU A 73 3.63 16.82 0.91
C LEU A 73 3.36 17.34 -0.51
N CYS A 74 3.01 16.46 -1.45
CA CYS A 74 2.68 16.85 -2.81
C CYS A 74 1.28 17.45 -2.96
N GLN A 75 0.47 17.51 -1.90
CA GLN A 75 -0.90 17.99 -1.96
C GLN A 75 -0.96 19.51 -1.83
N ARG A 76 -1.83 20.11 -2.65
CA ARG A 76 -2.11 21.57 -2.59
C ARG A 76 -3.19 21.92 -1.57
N HIS A 77 -4.02 20.97 -1.16
CA HIS A 77 -5.15 21.14 -0.27
C HIS A 77 -5.14 20.06 0.82
N ALA A 78 -5.91 20.26 1.88
CA ALA A 78 -6.09 19.25 2.91
C ALA A 78 -6.62 17.94 2.30
N PRO A 79 -6.01 16.79 2.61
CA PRO A 79 -6.39 15.52 2.00
C PRO A 79 -7.81 15.13 2.40
N GLY A 80 -8.62 14.70 1.41
CA GLY A 80 -9.91 14.09 1.63
C GLY A 80 -9.81 12.71 2.25
N LEU A 81 -10.94 12.17 2.69
CA LEU A 81 -11.03 10.80 3.24
C LEU A 81 -10.53 9.75 2.24
N GLY A 82 -10.83 9.94 0.95
CA GLY A 82 -10.37 9.04 -0.11
C GLY A 82 -8.86 8.96 -0.20
N PHE A 83 -8.19 10.10 -0.13
CA PHE A 83 -6.73 10.15 -0.13
C PHE A 83 -6.11 9.50 1.12
N CYS A 84 -6.69 9.75 2.30
CA CYS A 84 -6.28 9.08 3.53
C CYS A 84 -6.45 7.55 3.45
N HIS A 85 -7.44 7.07 2.68
CA HIS A 85 -7.60 5.64 2.39
C HIS A 85 -6.56 5.09 1.41
N LEU A 86 -6.11 5.90 0.44
CA LEU A 86 -5.03 5.51 -0.48
C LEU A 86 -3.68 5.43 0.25
N PHE A 87 -3.38 6.46 1.03
CA PHE A 87 -2.13 6.63 1.77
C PHE A 87 -2.40 6.78 3.26
N ALA A 88 -2.80 5.68 3.90
CA ALA A 88 -2.89 5.63 5.35
C ALA A 88 -1.51 5.95 5.98
N ARG A 89 -1.51 6.45 7.21
CA ARG A 89 -0.29 6.82 7.92
C ARG A 89 -0.07 5.89 9.11
N PRO A 90 1.11 5.24 9.23
CA PRO A 90 1.41 4.36 10.36
C PRO A 90 1.44 5.11 11.70
N ASP A 91 1.96 6.35 11.71
CA ASP A 91 2.01 7.21 12.89
C ASP A 91 0.62 7.63 13.40
N LYS A 92 -0.41 7.54 12.55
CA LYS A 92 -1.83 7.73 12.90
C LYS A 92 -2.56 6.41 13.14
N GLY A 93 -1.85 5.30 13.23
CA GLY A 93 -2.42 3.98 13.49
C GLY A 93 -2.99 3.27 12.26
N GLY A 94 -2.84 3.82 11.06
CA GLY A 94 -3.36 3.20 9.84
C GLY A 94 -2.68 1.87 9.52
N ALA A 95 -3.46 0.82 9.22
CA ALA A 95 -2.96 -0.52 8.90
C ALA A 95 -2.16 -0.63 7.59
N MET A 96 -2.12 0.41 6.77
CA MET A 96 -1.33 0.47 5.53
C MET A 96 -1.64 -0.64 4.52
N LYS A 97 -2.85 -1.22 4.54
CA LYS A 97 -3.19 -2.40 3.73
C LYS A 97 -2.76 -2.28 2.27
N ARG A 98 -3.12 -1.17 1.61
CA ARG A 98 -2.83 -1.00 0.16
C ARG A 98 -1.34 -0.94 -0.13
N MET A 99 -0.58 -0.27 0.73
CA MET A 99 0.86 -0.15 0.57
C MET A 99 1.57 -1.47 0.86
N ASN A 100 1.15 -2.20 1.89
CA ASN A 100 1.66 -3.54 2.19
C ASN A 100 1.32 -4.53 1.06
N MET A 101 0.11 -4.44 0.48
CA MET A 101 -0.30 -5.25 -0.66
C MET A 101 0.52 -4.92 -1.92
N PHE A 102 0.77 -3.63 -2.19
CA PHE A 102 1.63 -3.20 -3.29
C PHE A 102 3.07 -3.71 -3.13
N LEU A 103 3.66 -3.54 -1.94
CA LEU A 103 4.99 -4.09 -1.63
C LEU A 103 5.03 -5.61 -1.81
N ARG A 104 4.01 -6.33 -1.36
CA ARG A 104 3.89 -7.75 -1.57
C ARG A 104 3.99 -8.11 -3.06
N TRP A 105 3.21 -7.44 -3.91
CA TRP A 105 3.23 -7.69 -5.36
C TRP A 105 4.58 -7.39 -5.98
N MET A 106 5.24 -6.32 -5.55
CA MET A 106 6.50 -5.89 -6.13
C MET A 106 7.70 -6.76 -5.70
N VAL A 107 7.67 -7.34 -4.50
CA VAL A 107 8.83 -8.02 -3.88
C VAL A 107 8.74 -9.54 -3.95
N ARG A 108 7.56 -10.13 -3.69
CA ARG A 108 7.42 -11.59 -3.72
C ARG A 108 7.40 -12.14 -5.14
N LYS A 109 8.02 -13.29 -5.34
CA LYS A 109 7.96 -14.05 -6.60
C LYS A 109 6.92 -15.16 -6.46
N GLY A 110 5.94 -15.19 -7.38
CA GLY A 110 4.89 -16.20 -7.34
C GLY A 110 3.91 -16.02 -8.49
N PRO A 111 2.90 -16.90 -8.62
CA PRO A 111 1.97 -16.87 -9.74
C PRO A 111 1.07 -15.62 -9.77
N VAL A 112 0.98 -14.90 -8.66
CA VAL A 112 0.13 -13.71 -8.49
C VAL A 112 0.91 -12.47 -8.08
N ASP A 113 2.19 -12.60 -7.79
CA ASP A 113 3.08 -11.53 -7.38
C ASP A 113 4.14 -11.29 -8.48
N LEU A 114 4.55 -10.03 -8.71
CA LEU A 114 5.40 -9.66 -9.83
C LEU A 114 6.89 -9.90 -9.58
N GLY A 115 7.34 -9.71 -8.32
CA GLY A 115 8.72 -9.94 -7.90
C GLY A 115 9.75 -9.11 -8.65
N LEU A 116 9.46 -7.82 -8.87
CA LEU A 116 10.30 -6.89 -9.62
C LEU A 116 11.35 -6.20 -8.75
N TRP A 117 11.10 -6.10 -7.44
CA TRP A 117 11.97 -5.40 -6.49
C TRP A 117 12.73 -6.39 -5.62
N ASP A 118 14.02 -6.12 -5.39
CA ASP A 118 14.94 -6.97 -4.63
C ASP A 118 15.65 -6.26 -3.48
N PHE A 119 15.44 -4.96 -3.30
CA PHE A 119 16.06 -4.18 -2.22
C PHE A 119 15.54 -4.55 -0.81
N ILE A 120 14.41 -5.23 -0.72
CA ILE A 120 13.80 -5.74 0.51
C ILE A 120 13.43 -7.21 0.31
N LYS A 121 13.53 -8.02 1.37
CA LYS A 121 13.25 -9.46 1.32
C LYS A 121 11.80 -9.77 1.73
N PRO A 122 11.21 -10.87 1.27
CA PRO A 122 9.86 -11.28 1.69
C PRO A 122 9.67 -11.38 3.21
N CYS A 123 10.72 -11.76 3.96
CA CYS A 123 10.69 -11.83 5.43
C CYS A 123 10.55 -10.47 6.14
N GLU A 124 10.79 -9.37 5.43
CA GLU A 124 10.70 -8.00 5.95
C GLU A 124 9.34 -7.35 5.66
N LEU A 125 8.56 -7.98 4.78
CA LEU A 125 7.22 -7.49 4.42
C LEU A 125 6.22 -7.65 5.57
N LEU A 126 5.20 -6.79 5.55
CA LEU A 126 4.10 -6.80 6.51
C LEU A 126 2.82 -7.32 5.86
N ILE A 127 2.00 -8.03 6.64
CA ILE A 127 0.73 -8.58 6.18
C ILE A 127 -0.25 -7.47 5.75
N PRO A 128 -0.90 -7.55 4.58
CA PRO A 128 -1.97 -6.64 4.18
C PRO A 128 -3.24 -6.86 4.99
N LEU A 129 -3.31 -6.31 6.20
CA LEU A 129 -4.42 -6.51 7.12
C LEU A 129 -5.67 -5.75 6.67
N ASP A 130 -6.77 -6.48 6.45
CA ASP A 130 -8.11 -5.92 6.27
C ASP A 130 -9.13 -6.57 7.23
N VAL A 131 -10.42 -6.31 6.98
CA VAL A 131 -11.50 -6.83 7.82
C VAL A 131 -11.57 -8.36 7.76
N HIS A 132 -11.45 -8.97 6.56
CA HIS A 132 -11.53 -10.42 6.38
C HIS A 132 -10.32 -11.13 6.99
N VAL A 133 -9.10 -10.67 6.66
CA VAL A 133 -7.86 -11.19 7.27
C VAL A 133 -7.90 -11.06 8.78
N GLY A 134 -8.34 -9.91 9.31
CA GLY A 134 -8.44 -9.68 10.75
C GLY A 134 -9.46 -10.59 11.44
N LYS A 135 -10.64 -10.82 10.82
CA LYS A 135 -11.69 -11.72 11.34
C LYS A 135 -11.17 -13.15 11.44
N VAL A 136 -10.60 -13.67 10.36
CA VAL A 136 -10.06 -15.04 10.31
C VAL A 136 -8.89 -15.21 11.27
N SER A 137 -7.95 -14.26 11.28
CA SER A 137 -6.79 -14.35 12.16
C SER A 137 -7.16 -14.39 13.64
N ARG A 138 -8.21 -13.66 14.06
CA ARG A 138 -8.74 -13.71 15.42
C ARG A 138 -9.41 -15.05 15.71
N SER A 139 -10.20 -15.58 14.80
CA SER A 139 -10.86 -16.90 14.99
C SER A 139 -9.85 -18.05 15.11
N LEU A 140 -8.67 -17.90 14.50
CA LEU A 140 -7.57 -18.86 14.57
C LEU A 140 -6.61 -18.61 15.76
N GLY A 141 -6.85 -17.59 16.59
CA GLY A 141 -5.95 -17.22 17.69
C GLY A 141 -4.59 -16.67 17.24
N LEU A 142 -4.52 -16.14 16.02
CA LEU A 142 -3.29 -15.54 15.46
C LEU A 142 -3.18 -14.03 15.74
N LEU A 143 -4.29 -13.40 16.15
CA LEU A 143 -4.39 -11.98 16.43
C LEU A 143 -5.30 -11.73 17.62
N ASP A 144 -4.77 -11.17 18.70
CA ASP A 144 -5.54 -10.87 19.92
C ASP A 144 -6.20 -9.48 19.87
N ARG A 145 -5.54 -8.52 19.22
CA ARG A 145 -6.03 -7.13 19.13
C ARG A 145 -7.34 -7.04 18.36
N LYS A 146 -8.31 -6.29 18.92
CA LYS A 146 -9.63 -6.07 18.28
C LYS A 146 -9.59 -5.10 17.10
N ALA A 147 -8.73 -4.08 17.15
CA ALA A 147 -8.61 -3.08 16.09
C ALA A 147 -7.82 -3.63 14.88
N ASN A 148 -8.16 -3.17 13.67
CA ASN A 148 -7.35 -3.39 12.47
C ASN A 148 -6.44 -2.16 12.27
N ASP A 149 -5.48 -1.98 13.16
CA ASP A 149 -4.52 -0.88 13.16
C ASP A 149 -3.10 -1.37 12.82
N PHE A 150 -2.13 -0.46 12.77
CA PHE A 150 -0.75 -0.82 12.46
C PHE A 150 -0.12 -1.76 13.49
N LYS A 151 -0.51 -1.65 14.77
CA LYS A 151 -0.05 -2.57 15.81
C LYS A 151 -0.53 -4.00 15.56
N SER A 152 -1.77 -4.15 15.07
CA SER A 152 -2.31 -5.46 14.67
C SER A 152 -1.59 -6.05 13.45
N VAL A 153 -1.15 -5.19 12.51
CA VAL A 153 -0.30 -5.63 11.38
C VAL A 153 1.01 -6.22 11.89
N LEU A 154 1.67 -5.54 12.83
CA LEU A 154 2.93 -6.01 13.40
C LEU A 154 2.75 -7.31 14.18
N GLU A 155 1.72 -7.39 15.04
CA GLU A 155 1.39 -8.57 15.84
C GLU A 155 1.15 -9.80 14.96
N LEU A 156 0.25 -9.66 13.96
CA LEU A 156 -0.06 -10.76 13.05
C LEU A 156 1.16 -11.16 12.21
N THR A 157 1.90 -10.19 11.67
CA THR A 157 3.12 -10.49 10.90
C THR A 157 4.13 -11.25 11.75
N GLN A 158 4.34 -10.85 13.00
CA GLN A 158 5.24 -11.54 13.90
C GLN A 158 4.78 -12.98 14.19
N LYS A 159 3.47 -13.18 14.35
CA LYS A 159 2.90 -14.52 14.53
C LYS A 159 3.07 -15.41 13.30
N LEU A 160 2.89 -14.85 12.11
CA LEU A 160 3.10 -15.58 10.84
C LEU A 160 4.58 -15.92 10.60
N LYS A 161 5.53 -15.14 11.14
CA LYS A 161 6.97 -15.46 11.09
C LYS A 161 7.33 -16.71 11.91
N GLU A 162 6.53 -17.08 12.91
CA GLU A 162 6.74 -18.34 13.64
C GLU A 162 6.49 -19.56 12.75
N PHE A 163 5.59 -19.46 11.77
CA PHE A 163 5.31 -20.54 10.82
C PHE A 163 6.28 -20.55 9.63
N ASP A 164 6.60 -19.38 9.09
CA ASP A 164 7.60 -19.24 8.03
C ASP A 164 8.40 -17.93 8.22
N PRO A 165 9.61 -18.01 8.78
CA PRO A 165 10.44 -16.83 8.98
C PRO A 165 10.98 -16.22 7.67
N LYS A 166 10.95 -16.96 6.55
CA LYS A 166 11.46 -16.48 5.25
C LYS A 166 10.40 -15.75 4.43
N ASP A 167 9.12 -16.14 4.58
CA ASP A 167 8.01 -15.57 3.82
C ASP A 167 6.70 -15.58 4.64
N PRO A 168 6.60 -14.75 5.69
CA PRO A 168 5.45 -14.74 6.59
C PRO A 168 4.15 -14.34 5.89
N ILE A 169 4.22 -13.56 4.81
CA ILE A 169 3.02 -13.06 4.13
C ILE A 169 2.49 -13.98 3.03
N LYS A 170 3.10 -15.15 2.82
CA LYS A 170 2.55 -16.18 1.91
C LYS A 170 1.16 -16.65 2.31
N TYR A 171 0.80 -16.50 3.58
CA TYR A 171 -0.49 -16.90 4.15
C TYR A 171 -1.63 -15.90 3.85
N ASP A 172 -1.33 -14.72 3.30
CA ASP A 172 -2.31 -13.65 3.06
C ASP A 172 -3.51 -14.14 2.23
N PHE A 173 -3.27 -14.84 1.12
CA PHE A 173 -4.36 -15.37 0.29
C PHE A 173 -5.23 -16.40 0.99
N ALA A 174 -4.63 -17.26 1.81
CA ALA A 174 -5.39 -18.25 2.57
C ALA A 174 -6.28 -17.57 3.62
N LEU A 175 -5.74 -16.61 4.36
CA LEU A 175 -6.49 -15.84 5.36
C LEU A 175 -7.59 -15.00 4.73
N PHE A 176 -7.29 -14.31 3.62
CA PHE A 176 -8.27 -13.52 2.90
C PHE A 176 -9.39 -14.40 2.30
N GLY A 177 -9.01 -15.48 1.59
CA GLY A 177 -9.96 -16.40 0.96
C GLY A 177 -10.89 -17.08 1.96
N ALA A 178 -10.36 -17.51 3.11
CA ALA A 178 -11.17 -18.04 4.19
C ALA A 178 -12.16 -17.00 4.74
N GLY A 179 -11.75 -15.73 4.82
CA GLY A 179 -12.62 -14.66 5.31
C GLY A 179 -13.74 -14.28 4.36
N VAL A 180 -13.48 -14.28 3.06
CA VAL A 180 -14.52 -13.99 2.03
C VAL A 180 -15.55 -15.11 1.92
N ASN A 181 -15.12 -16.36 2.11
CA ASN A 181 -16.03 -17.52 2.00
C ASN A 181 -16.81 -17.80 3.31
N SER A 182 -16.58 -17.02 4.36
CA SER A 182 -17.23 -17.18 5.67
C SER A 182 -18.36 -16.18 5.91
N ASP A 183 -18.60 -15.28 4.98
CA ASP A 183 -19.70 -14.31 4.96
C ASP A 183 -20.82 -14.84 4.03
#